data_4f550ae3ca66dbed7e1fa2f7e39910e7
#
_entry.id   4f550ae3ca66dbed7e1fa2f7e39910e7
#
_cell.length_a   1.000
_cell.length_b   1.000
_cell.length_c   1.000
_cell.angle_alpha   90.00
_cell.angle_beta   90.00
_cell.angle_gamma   90.00
#
_symmetry.space_group_name_H-M   'P 1'
#
loop_
_entity.id
_entity.type
_entity.pdbx_description
1 polymer ?
#
loop_
_entity_poly.entity_id
_entity_poly.type
_entity_poly.pdbx_seq_one_letter_code
_entity_poly.pdbx_strand_id
1 'polypeptide(L)'
;MSARRGKAREEDRLDRVFHSLADPARRKILALLRESGELPVGTIGNAFAMSQNGVSKHVKVLEDAGLVRRRVEGRVHWISVDWSALQAAYEFLHAHHHFWSTRLDALVDYARSRDRTHKRGRHD
;
A
#
# COMPACT_ATOMS: atom_id res chain seq x y z
N MET A 1 -2.74 28.64 -13.31
CA MET A 1 -1.46 28.12 -12.78
C MET A 1 -1.59 27.34 -11.50
N SER A 2 -2.52 27.68 -10.59
CA SER A 2 -2.75 26.93 -9.35
C SER A 2 -3.25 25.48 -9.58
N ALA A 3 -4.04 25.25 -10.63
CA ALA A 3 -4.58 23.92 -10.96
C ALA A 3 -3.49 22.93 -11.41
N ARG A 4 -2.44 23.38 -12.11
CA ARG A 4 -1.33 22.54 -12.51
C ARG A 4 -0.44 22.13 -11.33
N ARG A 5 -0.23 23.05 -10.40
CA ARG A 5 0.53 22.77 -9.17
C ARG A 5 -0.21 21.79 -8.26
N GLY A 6 -1.54 21.90 -8.19
CA GLY A 6 -2.37 20.97 -7.43
C GLY A 6 -2.33 19.56 -7.98
N LYS A 7 -2.42 19.40 -9.31
CA LYS A 7 -2.32 18.09 -9.98
C LYS A 7 -0.94 17.47 -9.81
N ALA A 8 0.12 18.25 -9.97
CA ALA A 8 1.49 17.76 -9.79
C ALA A 8 1.74 17.28 -8.36
N ARG A 9 1.22 18.00 -7.36
CA ARG A 9 1.32 17.60 -5.96
C ARG A 9 0.54 16.33 -5.64
N GLU A 10 -0.64 16.18 -6.23
CA GLU A 10 -1.47 14.99 -6.09
C GLU A 10 -0.80 13.77 -6.73
N GLU A 11 -0.23 13.94 -7.93
CA GLU A 11 0.51 12.89 -8.61
C GLU A 11 1.74 12.47 -7.82
N ASP A 12 2.53 13.43 -7.32
CA ASP A 12 3.69 13.15 -6.46
C ASP A 12 3.27 12.42 -5.20
N ARG A 13 2.15 12.81 -4.61
CA ARG A 13 1.61 12.18 -3.41
C ARG A 13 1.20 10.74 -3.67
N LEU A 14 0.52 10.49 -4.79
CA LEU A 14 0.16 9.13 -5.21
C LEU A 14 1.40 8.28 -5.49
N ASP A 15 2.40 8.83 -6.16
CA ASP A 15 3.65 8.14 -6.44
C ASP A 15 4.33 7.69 -5.16
N ARG A 16 4.38 8.55 -4.15
CA ARG A 16 4.97 8.22 -2.85
C ARG A 16 4.18 7.13 -2.13
N VAL A 17 2.86 7.19 -2.19
CA VAL A 17 2.01 6.16 -1.60
C VAL A 17 2.27 4.80 -2.25
N PHE A 18 2.22 4.72 -3.57
CA PHE A 18 2.45 3.47 -4.29
C PHE A 18 3.86 2.96 -4.12
N HIS A 19 4.85 3.84 -4.13
CA HIS A 19 6.24 3.48 -3.86
C HIS A 19 6.38 2.86 -2.47
N SER A 20 5.76 3.47 -1.46
CA SER A 20 5.78 2.94 -0.10
C SER A 20 5.15 1.56 -0.01
N LEU A 21 4.05 1.34 -0.72
CA LEU A 21 3.31 0.07 -0.71
C LEU A 21 4.00 -1.01 -1.54
N ALA A 22 5.00 -0.67 -2.35
CA ALA A 22 5.72 -1.64 -3.16
C ALA A 22 6.63 -2.57 -2.35
N ASP A 23 6.97 -2.20 -1.12
CA ASP A 23 7.83 -3.00 -0.26
C ASP A 23 7.02 -3.89 0.68
N PRO A 24 7.29 -5.21 0.72
CA PRO A 24 6.52 -6.12 1.58
C PRO A 24 6.65 -5.82 3.07
N ALA A 25 7.83 -5.38 3.54
CA ALA A 25 8.03 -5.06 4.95
C ALA A 25 7.15 -3.88 5.36
N ARG A 26 7.04 -2.86 4.51
CA ARG A 26 6.20 -1.71 4.80
C ARG A 26 4.71 -2.06 4.81
N ARG A 27 4.28 -2.95 3.92
CA ARG A 27 2.89 -3.46 3.94
C ARG A 27 2.58 -4.22 5.23
N LYS A 28 3.54 -5.01 5.73
CA LYS A 28 3.40 -5.73 7.00
C LYS A 28 3.32 -4.78 8.19
N ILE A 29 4.09 -3.71 8.18
CA ILE A 29 4.02 -2.67 9.22
C ILE A 29 2.64 -2.02 9.25
N LEU A 30 2.11 -1.66 8.08
CA LEU A 30 0.77 -1.06 8.00
C LEU A 30 -0.31 -2.04 8.49
N ALA A 31 -0.20 -3.31 8.14
CA ALA A 31 -1.14 -4.33 8.61
C ALA A 31 -1.11 -4.49 10.12
N LEU A 32 0.09 -4.49 10.71
CA LEU A 32 0.25 -4.55 12.16
C LEU A 32 -0.38 -3.33 12.85
N LEU A 33 -0.13 -2.14 12.33
CA LEU A 33 -0.69 -0.91 12.87
C LEU A 33 -2.21 -0.84 12.75
N ARG A 34 -2.76 -1.39 11.65
CA ARG A 34 -4.21 -1.48 11.48
C ARG A 34 -4.85 -2.28 12.61
N GLU A 35 -4.22 -3.39 13.00
CA GLU A 35 -4.74 -4.27 14.06
C GLU A 35 -4.50 -3.70 15.46
N SER A 36 -3.34 -3.11 15.68
CA SER A 36 -2.89 -2.69 17.01
C SER A 36 -3.23 -1.23 17.33
N GLY A 37 -3.54 -0.42 16.33
CA GLY A 37 -3.81 1.00 16.45
C GLY A 37 -2.53 1.82 16.46
N GLU A 38 -1.96 2.08 17.61
CA GLU A 38 -0.75 2.89 17.76
C GLU A 38 0.33 2.06 18.47
N LEU A 39 1.54 2.05 17.91
CA LEU A 39 2.67 1.31 18.49
C LEU A 39 3.95 2.14 18.49
N PRO A 40 4.80 1.95 19.52
CA PRO A 40 6.15 2.52 19.48
C PRO A 40 6.99 1.91 18.36
N VAL A 41 7.88 2.71 17.78
CA VAL A 41 8.79 2.25 16.71
C VAL A 41 9.57 1.00 17.13
N GLY A 42 10.07 0.98 18.36
CA GLY A 42 10.81 -0.19 18.86
C GLY A 42 9.99 -1.46 18.89
N THR A 43 8.72 -1.36 19.25
CA THR A 43 7.79 -2.51 19.25
C THR A 43 7.57 -3.04 17.84
N ILE A 44 7.45 -2.15 16.86
CA ILE A 44 7.31 -2.55 15.45
C ILE A 44 8.55 -3.31 14.99
N GLY A 45 9.74 -2.78 15.30
CA GLY A 45 11.01 -3.43 14.95
C GLY A 45 11.13 -4.82 15.56
N ASN A 46 10.77 -4.98 16.83
CA ASN A 46 10.81 -6.27 17.51
C ASN A 46 9.83 -7.27 16.90
N ALA A 47 8.65 -6.83 16.50
CA ALA A 47 7.64 -7.70 15.91
C ALA A 47 8.11 -8.36 14.62
N PHE A 48 8.98 -7.69 13.85
CA PHE A 48 9.49 -8.19 12.57
C PHE A 48 10.96 -8.56 12.60
N ALA A 49 11.57 -8.63 13.77
CA ALA A 49 13.00 -8.91 13.96
C ALA A 49 13.89 -7.98 13.12
N MET A 50 13.49 -6.72 12.99
CA MET A 50 14.24 -5.71 12.27
C MET A 50 15.20 -4.98 13.18
N SER A 51 16.34 -4.54 12.63
CA SER A 51 17.24 -3.63 13.33
C SER A 51 16.55 -2.29 13.54
N GLN A 52 17.01 -1.52 14.52
CA GLN A 52 16.47 -0.19 14.80
C GLN A 52 16.60 0.73 13.58
N ASN A 53 17.72 0.67 12.87
CA ASN A 53 17.92 1.45 11.65
C ASN A 53 16.99 1.01 10.52
N GLY A 54 16.77 -0.29 10.38
CA GLY A 54 15.89 -0.85 9.36
C GLY A 54 14.45 -0.42 9.55
N VAL A 55 13.90 -0.56 10.77
CA VAL A 55 12.53 -0.16 11.06
C VAL A 55 12.37 1.36 10.94
N SER A 56 13.35 2.13 11.39
CA SER A 56 13.31 3.60 11.30
C SER A 56 13.25 4.07 9.85
N LYS A 57 14.00 3.43 8.95
CA LYS A 57 13.97 3.76 7.52
C LYS A 57 12.61 3.46 6.89
N HIS A 58 12.04 2.30 7.19
CA HIS A 58 10.70 1.95 6.67
C HIS A 58 9.62 2.89 7.21
N VAL A 59 9.66 3.20 8.50
CA VAL A 59 8.71 4.14 9.09
C VAL A 59 8.86 5.53 8.48
N LYS A 60 10.10 5.97 8.23
CA LYS A 60 10.36 7.27 7.59
C LYS A 60 9.77 7.34 6.18
N VAL A 61 9.91 6.29 5.38
CA VAL A 61 9.32 6.22 4.04
C VAL A 61 7.79 6.31 4.12
N LEU A 62 7.19 5.57 5.06
CA LEU A 62 5.74 5.61 5.27
C LEU A 62 5.26 6.98 5.76
N GLU A 63 6.03 7.61 6.63
CA GLU A 63 5.73 8.95 7.15
C GLU A 63 5.81 10.00 6.03
N ASP A 64 6.86 9.96 5.22
CA ASP A 64 7.03 10.89 4.09
C ASP A 64 5.94 10.73 3.03
N ALA A 65 5.40 9.54 2.89
CA ALA A 65 4.26 9.27 2.00
C ALA A 65 2.91 9.68 2.62
N GLY A 66 2.90 10.05 3.90
CA GLY A 66 1.67 10.42 4.61
C GLY A 66 0.81 9.23 5.04
N LEU A 67 1.37 8.02 5.02
CA LEU A 67 0.63 6.80 5.39
C LEU A 67 0.61 6.54 6.89
N VAL A 68 1.57 7.08 7.60
CA VAL A 68 1.62 6.98 9.07
C VAL A 68 1.87 8.36 9.68
N ARG A 69 1.43 8.51 10.92
CA ARG A 69 1.68 9.68 11.76
C ARG A 69 2.59 9.29 12.90
N ARG A 70 3.40 10.23 13.32
CA ARG A 70 4.30 10.09 14.46
C ARG A 70 3.85 11.02 15.59
N ARG A 71 3.65 10.45 16.76
CA ARG A 71 3.40 11.20 17.99
C ARG A 71 4.55 10.95 18.94
N VAL A 72 5.20 11.99 19.39
CA VAL A 72 6.34 11.89 20.30
C VAL A 72 5.89 12.17 21.73
N GLU A 73 6.18 11.24 22.62
CA GLU A 73 5.90 11.37 24.04
C GLU A 73 7.16 10.97 24.81
N GLY A 74 7.87 11.97 25.34
CA GLY A 74 9.19 11.75 25.94
C GLY A 74 10.18 11.24 24.90
N ARG A 75 10.72 10.04 25.13
CA ARG A 75 11.65 9.37 24.19
C ARG A 75 10.95 8.39 23.28
N VAL A 76 9.65 8.21 23.45
CA VAL A 76 8.89 7.21 22.71
C VAL A 76 8.24 7.87 21.49
N HIS A 77 8.45 7.27 20.33
CA HIS A 77 7.83 7.66 19.07
C HIS A 77 6.71 6.67 18.75
N TRP A 78 5.48 7.13 18.88
CA TRP A 78 4.28 6.36 18.63
C TRP A 78 3.85 6.52 17.17
N ILE A 79 3.61 5.41 16.49
CA ILE A 79 3.27 5.38 15.09
C ILE A 79 1.84 4.85 14.94
N SER A 80 1.06 5.54 14.12
CA SER A 80 -0.30 5.13 13.76
C SER A 80 -0.55 5.37 12.29
N VAL A 81 -1.55 4.68 11.72
CA VAL A 81 -1.89 4.83 10.29
C VAL A 81 -2.66 6.12 10.08
N ASP A 82 -2.30 6.86 9.03
CA ASP A 82 -3.08 7.98 8.52
C ASP A 82 -3.85 7.50 7.27
N TRP A 83 -5.14 7.29 7.43
CA TRP A 83 -5.97 6.75 6.37
C TRP A 83 -6.24 7.74 5.22
N SER A 84 -5.98 9.04 5.41
CA SER A 84 -6.29 10.05 4.39
C SER A 84 -5.48 9.85 3.11
N ALA A 85 -4.20 9.48 3.22
CA ALA A 85 -3.36 9.20 2.06
C ALA A 85 -3.78 7.91 1.35
N LEU A 86 -4.17 6.90 2.11
CA LEU A 86 -4.70 5.65 1.56
C LEU A 86 -6.03 5.90 0.85
N GLN A 87 -6.84 6.82 1.34
CA GLN A 87 -8.10 7.18 0.70
C GLN A 87 -7.88 7.77 -0.69
N ALA A 88 -6.87 8.62 -0.86
CA ALA A 88 -6.52 9.17 -2.17
C ALA A 88 -6.13 8.08 -3.17
N ALA A 89 -5.34 7.09 -2.71
CA ALA A 89 -4.98 5.93 -3.53
C ALA A 89 -6.21 5.06 -3.84
N TYR A 90 -7.08 4.87 -2.87
CA TYR A 90 -8.33 4.14 -3.06
C TYR A 90 -9.22 4.82 -4.10
N GLU A 91 -9.38 6.14 -4.02
CA GLU A 91 -10.17 6.90 -4.98
C GLU A 91 -9.62 6.78 -6.40
N PHE A 92 -8.30 6.82 -6.54
CA PHE A 92 -7.66 6.62 -7.83
C PHE A 92 -7.99 5.24 -8.39
N LEU A 93 -7.82 4.19 -7.60
CA LEU A 93 -8.11 2.83 -8.02
C LEU A 93 -9.59 2.64 -8.31
N HIS A 94 -10.46 3.23 -7.49
CA HIS A 94 -11.92 3.14 -7.66
C HIS A 94 -12.38 3.86 -8.93
N ALA A 95 -11.84 5.03 -9.23
CA ALA A 95 -12.16 5.78 -10.45
C ALA A 95 -11.81 4.98 -11.71
N HIS A 96 -10.80 4.11 -11.64
CA HIS A 96 -10.38 3.27 -12.75
C HIS A 96 -10.86 1.83 -12.63
N HIS A 97 -11.70 1.54 -11.65
CA HIS A 97 -12.17 0.18 -11.35
C HIS A 97 -12.83 -0.49 -12.56
N HIS A 98 -13.73 0.20 -13.23
CA HIS A 98 -14.44 -0.35 -14.37
C HIS A 98 -13.48 -0.75 -15.51
N PHE A 99 -12.52 0.11 -15.80
CA PHE A 99 -11.50 -0.14 -16.82
C PHE A 99 -10.67 -1.38 -16.48
N TRP A 100 -10.13 -1.44 -15.24
CA TRP A 100 -9.31 -2.57 -14.81
C TRP A 100 -10.12 -3.85 -14.66
N SER A 101 -11.32 -3.76 -14.10
CA SER A 101 -12.22 -4.88 -13.89
C SER A 101 -12.59 -5.56 -15.21
N THR A 102 -12.96 -4.79 -16.22
CA THR A 102 -13.31 -5.31 -17.53
C THR A 102 -12.13 -6.07 -18.16
N ARG A 103 -10.93 -5.53 -18.06
CA ARG A 103 -9.73 -6.16 -18.61
C ARG A 103 -9.34 -7.43 -17.86
N LEU A 104 -9.45 -7.42 -16.55
CA LEU A 104 -9.17 -8.59 -15.73
C LEU A 104 -10.19 -9.70 -15.99
N ASP A 105 -11.46 -9.36 -16.12
CA ASP A 105 -12.52 -10.32 -16.47
C ASP A 105 -12.27 -10.96 -17.83
N ALA A 106 -11.86 -10.16 -18.82
CA ALA A 106 -11.51 -10.66 -20.14
C ALA A 106 -10.34 -11.64 -20.09
N LEU A 107 -9.32 -11.34 -19.28
CA LEU A 107 -8.17 -12.22 -19.09
C LEU A 107 -8.56 -13.53 -18.40
N VAL A 108 -9.42 -13.45 -17.39
CA VAL A 108 -9.91 -14.62 -16.66
C VAL A 108 -10.73 -15.50 -17.59
N ASP A 109 -11.63 -14.91 -18.37
CA ASP A 109 -12.46 -15.63 -19.34
C ASP A 109 -11.60 -16.32 -20.41
N TYR A 110 -10.60 -15.63 -20.92
CA TYR A 110 -9.66 -16.20 -21.89
C TYR A 110 -8.89 -17.39 -21.29
N ALA A 111 -8.39 -17.24 -20.07
CA ALA A 111 -7.67 -18.31 -19.37
C ALA A 111 -8.57 -19.53 -19.14
N ARG A 112 -9.82 -19.32 -18.72
CA ARG A 112 -10.81 -20.39 -18.53
C ARG A 112 -11.15 -21.09 -19.83
N SER A 113 -11.31 -20.34 -20.91
CA SER A 113 -11.58 -20.88 -22.24
C SER A 113 -10.44 -21.77 -22.73
N ARG A 114 -9.19 -21.33 -22.56
CA ARG A 114 -8.02 -22.16 -22.91
C ARG A 114 -7.92 -23.40 -22.05
N ASP A 115 -8.22 -23.30 -20.77
CA ASP A 115 -8.16 -24.41 -19.84
C ASP A 115 -9.20 -25.49 -20.19
N ARG A 116 -10.42 -25.09 -20.56
CA ARG A 116 -11.47 -26.00 -21.03
C ARG A 116 -11.06 -26.72 -22.30
N THR A 117 -10.48 -26.02 -23.25
CA THR A 117 -10.00 -26.60 -24.51
C THR A 117 -8.89 -27.61 -24.25
N HIS A 118 -7.98 -27.30 -23.33
CA HIS A 118 -6.88 -28.17 -22.94
C HIS A 118 -7.37 -29.43 -22.23
N LYS A 119 -8.35 -29.30 -21.33
CA LYS A 119 -8.97 -30.46 -20.65
C LYS A 119 -9.72 -31.36 -21.60
N ARG A 120 -10.41 -30.82 -22.58
CA ARG A 120 -11.07 -31.62 -23.62
C ARG A 120 -10.08 -32.40 -24.50
N GLY A 121 -8.93 -31.79 -24.82
CA GLY A 121 -7.85 -32.44 -25.55
C GLY A 121 -7.19 -33.58 -24.78
N ARG A 122 -7.28 -33.60 -23.47
CA ARG A 122 -6.71 -34.68 -22.65
C ARG A 122 -7.60 -35.93 -22.54
N HIS A 123 -8.89 -35.81 -22.83
CA HIS A 123 -9.84 -36.92 -22.74
C HIS A 123 -9.99 -37.69 -24.04
N ASP A 124 -9.41 -37.18 -25.09
CA ASP A 124 -9.36 -37.86 -26.37
C ASP A 124 -8.08 -38.71 -26.50
#